data_420dc2fd45141d03e6f0eb90d1806ddd
#
_entry.id   420dc2fd45141d03e6f0eb90d1806ddd
#
_cell.length_a   1.000
_cell.length_b   1.000
_cell.length_c   1.000
_cell.angle_alpha   90.00
_cell.angle_beta   90.00
_cell.angle_gamma   90.00
#
_symmetry.space_group_name_H-M   'P 1'
#
loop_
_entity.id
_entity.type
_entity.pdbx_description
1 polymer ?
#
loop_
_entity_poly.entity_id
_entity_poly.type
_entity_poly.pdbx_seq_one_letter_code
_entity_poly.pdbx_strand_id
1 'polypeptide(L)'
;MNKKPVSYLQNDPRWKDKPYRVKGESSTVGSAGCGPTCAAMVIQTITGKTFTPEDACNWSIQHGYKALKQGTYYSYFKPQLAAFGIDCDQLDWTATYGKPNHQNHQRALELLKQGYYLIALMNKGAWTSSGHFVLVWWADGKIRINDPASTKDARVNGDPYDFRSQAKYYWWVDARKYNNEEDDDMTQDKFNEMFKTAMGAYRQELRDNDSGEWSKKAREYAVSS
;
A
#
# COMPACT_ATOMS: atom_id res chain seq x y z
N MET A 1 -2.81 8.06 -12.12
CA MET A 1 -1.44 7.51 -11.88
C MET A 1 -1.45 6.89 -10.50
N ASN A 2 -0.83 5.72 -10.29
CA ASN A 2 -0.75 5.19 -8.93
C ASN A 2 0.21 6.04 -8.09
N LYS A 3 -0.16 6.33 -6.84
CA LYS A 3 0.80 6.83 -5.85
C LYS A 3 1.83 5.73 -5.57
N LYS A 4 3.08 6.14 -5.33
CA LYS A 4 4.16 5.19 -5.04
C LYS A 4 3.86 4.47 -3.71
N PRO A 5 3.76 3.13 -3.69
CA PRO A 5 3.54 2.41 -2.45
C PRO A 5 4.79 2.41 -1.56
N VAL A 6 4.58 2.26 -0.26
CA VAL A 6 5.66 1.97 0.70
C VAL A 6 6.46 0.77 0.21
N SER A 7 7.77 0.80 0.37
CA SER A 7 8.65 -0.29 -0.03
C SER A 7 9.32 -0.93 1.19
N TYR A 8 9.16 -2.24 1.31
CA TYR A 8 9.80 -3.07 2.32
C TYR A 8 10.66 -4.16 1.68
N LEU A 9 11.79 -4.44 2.30
CA LEU A 9 12.61 -5.61 1.99
C LEU A 9 12.35 -6.70 3.03
N GLN A 10 12.05 -7.92 2.59
CA GLN A 10 11.90 -9.07 3.49
C GLN A 10 13.19 -9.42 4.23
N ASN A 11 14.34 -9.07 3.64
CA ASN A 11 15.68 -9.30 4.21
C ASN A 11 16.23 -8.11 5.02
N ASP A 12 15.40 -7.13 5.38
CA ASP A 12 15.78 -6.03 6.28
C ASP A 12 16.22 -6.60 7.65
N PRO A 13 17.34 -6.13 8.22
CA PRO A 13 17.83 -6.59 9.52
C PRO A 13 16.84 -6.55 10.67
N ARG A 14 15.83 -5.67 10.61
CA ARG A 14 14.79 -5.53 11.65
C ARG A 14 13.93 -6.79 11.83
N TRP A 15 13.72 -7.54 10.74
CA TRP A 15 12.81 -8.71 10.76
C TRP A 15 13.28 -9.93 9.99
N LYS A 16 14.35 -9.86 9.19
CA LYS A 16 14.78 -10.98 8.32
C LYS A 16 14.93 -12.32 9.05
N ASP A 17 15.38 -12.30 10.30
CA ASP A 17 15.66 -13.48 11.12
C ASP A 17 14.45 -13.91 11.98
N LYS A 18 13.35 -13.14 11.96
CA LYS A 18 12.12 -13.48 12.68
C LYS A 18 11.47 -14.72 12.10
N PRO A 19 10.89 -15.57 12.93
CA PRO A 19 10.27 -16.82 12.47
C PRO A 19 9.12 -16.56 11.49
N TYR A 20 9.16 -17.21 10.35
CA TYR A 20 8.01 -17.36 9.45
C TYR A 20 7.90 -18.82 9.04
N ARG A 21 7.40 -19.65 9.97
CA ARG A 21 7.46 -21.10 9.87
C ARG A 21 6.31 -21.79 10.58
N VAL A 22 6.01 -22.99 10.11
CA VAL A 22 5.15 -23.97 10.81
C VAL A 22 6.01 -25.09 11.38
N LYS A 23 5.41 -25.99 12.18
CA LYS A 23 6.13 -27.13 12.76
C LYS A 23 6.80 -27.97 11.66
N GLY A 24 8.08 -28.27 11.84
CA GLY A 24 8.86 -29.12 10.90
C GLY A 24 9.71 -28.34 9.87
N GLU A 25 9.85 -27.04 10.03
CA GLU A 25 10.75 -26.20 9.21
C GLU A 25 11.43 -25.09 10.02
N SER A 26 12.38 -24.37 9.40
CA SER A 26 13.17 -23.29 10.01
C SER A 26 13.09 -21.98 9.24
N SER A 27 12.09 -21.78 8.37
CA SER A 27 11.97 -20.58 7.54
C SER A 27 11.80 -19.31 8.38
N THR A 28 12.30 -18.20 7.84
CA THR A 28 12.22 -16.86 8.44
C THR A 28 11.52 -15.90 7.48
N VAL A 29 11.21 -14.69 7.96
CA VAL A 29 10.69 -13.60 7.11
C VAL A 29 11.60 -13.39 5.91
N GLY A 30 12.92 -13.30 6.13
CA GLY A 30 13.91 -13.12 5.08
C GLY A 30 13.93 -14.23 4.04
N SER A 31 13.67 -15.47 4.43
CA SER A 31 13.76 -16.63 3.51
C SER A 31 12.45 -16.97 2.78
N ALA A 32 11.30 -16.65 3.35
CA ALA A 32 10.00 -17.11 2.83
C ALA A 32 8.88 -16.04 2.86
N GLY A 33 9.18 -14.82 3.30
CA GLY A 33 8.20 -13.77 3.59
C GLY A 33 7.82 -12.86 2.43
N CYS A 34 8.15 -13.17 1.17
CA CYS A 34 7.87 -12.27 0.04
C CYS A 34 6.38 -11.92 -0.10
N GLY A 35 5.48 -12.88 0.02
CA GLY A 35 4.03 -12.64 -0.04
C GLY A 35 3.54 -11.70 1.08
N PRO A 36 3.77 -12.04 2.36
CA PRO A 36 3.43 -11.14 3.47
C PRO A 36 4.09 -9.76 3.37
N THR A 37 5.31 -9.65 2.86
CA THR A 37 5.96 -8.34 2.64
C THR A 37 5.21 -7.52 1.60
N CYS A 38 4.71 -8.12 0.51
CA CYS A 38 3.84 -7.43 -0.44
C CYS A 38 2.54 -6.94 0.21
N ALA A 39 1.89 -7.79 1.03
CA ALA A 39 0.68 -7.39 1.75
C ALA A 39 0.95 -6.24 2.75
N ALA A 40 2.07 -6.30 3.49
CA ALA A 40 2.47 -5.23 4.39
C ALA A 40 2.66 -3.89 3.68
N MET A 41 3.34 -3.89 2.52
CA MET A 41 3.48 -2.69 1.69
C MET A 41 2.13 -2.10 1.30
N VAL A 42 1.19 -2.93 0.85
CA VAL A 42 -0.18 -2.52 0.47
C VAL A 42 -0.93 -1.94 1.66
N ILE A 43 -0.97 -2.69 2.78
CA ILE A 43 -1.73 -2.30 3.97
C ILE A 43 -1.23 -0.95 4.50
N GLN A 44 0.06 -0.80 4.69
CA GLN A 44 0.60 0.46 5.18
C GLN A 44 0.36 1.61 4.20
N THR A 45 0.49 1.37 2.90
CA THR A 45 0.26 2.38 1.87
C THR A 45 -1.18 2.90 1.92
N ILE A 46 -2.16 2.00 1.92
CA ILE A 46 -3.58 2.39 1.81
C ILE A 46 -4.14 2.92 3.14
N THR A 47 -3.71 2.33 4.26
CA THR A 47 -4.26 2.70 5.58
C THR A 47 -3.51 3.80 6.30
N GLY A 48 -2.28 4.12 5.87
CA GLY A 48 -1.37 5.02 6.57
C GLY A 48 -0.84 4.48 7.92
N LYS A 49 -1.29 3.29 8.35
CA LYS A 49 -0.88 2.67 9.62
C LYS A 49 0.35 1.83 9.42
N THR A 50 1.30 1.90 10.34
CA THR A 50 2.48 1.03 10.34
C THR A 50 2.04 -0.43 10.42
N PHE A 51 2.43 -1.21 9.41
CA PHE A 51 2.21 -2.64 9.35
C PHE A 51 3.42 -3.28 8.67
N THR A 52 4.22 -3.99 9.43
CA THR A 52 5.53 -4.48 8.99
C THR A 52 5.44 -5.85 8.31
N PRO A 53 6.49 -6.28 7.57
CA PRO A 53 6.61 -7.66 7.09
C PRO A 53 6.52 -8.71 8.21
N GLU A 54 7.02 -8.40 9.42
CA GLU A 54 6.89 -9.29 10.59
C GLU A 54 5.41 -9.44 11.01
N ASP A 55 4.66 -8.33 11.07
CA ASP A 55 3.23 -8.36 11.43
C ASP A 55 2.43 -9.19 10.42
N ALA A 56 2.69 -8.99 9.12
CA ALA A 56 2.03 -9.75 8.06
C ALA A 56 2.37 -11.24 8.09
N CYS A 57 3.62 -11.59 8.38
CA CYS A 57 4.05 -12.98 8.56
C CYS A 57 3.39 -13.63 9.79
N ASN A 58 3.32 -12.93 10.91
CA ASN A 58 2.66 -13.40 12.13
C ASN A 58 1.18 -13.65 11.89
N TRP A 59 0.50 -12.72 11.22
CA TRP A 59 -0.90 -12.88 10.84
C TRP A 59 -1.09 -14.12 9.94
N SER A 60 -0.22 -14.30 8.95
CA SER A 60 -0.24 -15.43 8.03
C SER A 60 -0.10 -16.78 8.77
N ILE A 61 0.80 -16.86 9.76
CA ILE A 61 0.96 -18.07 10.60
C ILE A 61 -0.30 -18.31 11.42
N GLN A 62 -0.80 -17.31 12.12
CA GLN A 62 -1.96 -17.39 13.00
C GLN A 62 -3.23 -17.88 12.28
N HIS A 63 -3.36 -17.53 11.00
CA HIS A 63 -4.53 -17.90 10.18
C HIS A 63 -4.28 -19.08 9.23
N GLY A 64 -3.13 -19.79 9.39
CA GLY A 64 -2.86 -21.01 8.64
C GLY A 64 -2.43 -20.82 7.18
N TYR A 65 -1.96 -19.64 6.81
CA TYR A 65 -1.55 -19.35 5.43
C TYR A 65 -0.07 -19.60 5.13
N LYS A 66 0.73 -19.97 6.11
CA LYS A 66 2.13 -20.38 5.88
C LYS A 66 2.19 -21.83 5.40
N ALA A 67 2.70 -22.05 4.21
CA ALA A 67 2.87 -23.39 3.62
C ALA A 67 4.18 -24.05 4.09
N LEU A 68 4.10 -25.32 4.51
CA LEU A 68 5.26 -26.09 4.98
C LEU A 68 6.37 -26.15 3.92
N LYS A 69 7.58 -25.76 4.30
CA LYS A 69 8.79 -25.72 3.44
C LYS A 69 8.63 -24.89 2.16
N GLN A 70 7.67 -23.98 2.14
CA GLN A 70 7.39 -23.08 1.04
C GLN A 70 7.14 -21.64 1.57
N GLY A 71 6.65 -20.75 0.75
CA GLY A 71 6.23 -19.42 1.17
C GLY A 71 4.82 -19.40 1.74
N THR A 72 3.95 -18.63 1.14
CA THR A 72 2.58 -18.37 1.56
C THR A 72 1.61 -19.04 0.59
N TYR A 73 0.50 -19.60 1.10
CA TYR A 73 -0.58 -20.09 0.24
C TYR A 73 -1.16 -18.96 -0.63
N TYR A 74 -1.59 -19.29 -1.85
CA TYR A 74 -2.14 -18.31 -2.79
C TYR A 74 -3.46 -17.69 -2.30
N SER A 75 -4.19 -18.38 -1.46
CA SER A 75 -5.42 -17.91 -0.82
C SER A 75 -5.22 -16.85 0.27
N TYR A 76 -3.99 -16.51 0.61
CA TYR A 76 -3.64 -15.61 1.71
C TYR A 76 -4.03 -14.14 1.48
N PHE A 77 -3.83 -13.59 0.27
CA PHE A 77 -3.92 -12.16 0.06
C PHE A 77 -5.31 -11.59 0.32
N LYS A 78 -6.34 -12.25 -0.22
CA LYS A 78 -7.73 -11.80 -0.07
C LYS A 78 -8.17 -11.65 1.39
N PRO A 79 -8.06 -12.67 2.27
CA PRO A 79 -8.49 -12.54 3.65
C PRO A 79 -7.62 -11.58 4.47
N GLN A 80 -6.31 -11.51 4.24
CA GLN A 80 -5.51 -10.56 4.98
C GLN A 80 -5.83 -9.12 4.60
N LEU A 81 -5.95 -8.80 3.33
CA LEU A 81 -6.27 -7.44 2.89
C LEU A 81 -7.70 -7.05 3.30
N ALA A 82 -8.65 -7.98 3.24
CA ALA A 82 -10.01 -7.77 3.71
C ALA A 82 -10.09 -7.43 5.22
N ALA A 83 -9.18 -7.97 6.05
CA ALA A 83 -9.09 -7.63 7.47
C ALA A 83 -8.74 -6.14 7.71
N PHE A 84 -8.26 -5.43 6.69
CA PHE A 84 -7.98 -4.00 6.70
C PHE A 84 -8.94 -3.19 5.82
N GLY A 85 -10.04 -3.81 5.36
CA GLY A 85 -11.04 -3.15 4.50
C GLY A 85 -10.55 -2.91 3.07
N ILE A 86 -9.57 -3.67 2.60
CA ILE A 86 -8.98 -3.55 1.27
C ILE A 86 -9.48 -4.69 0.40
N ASP A 87 -10.16 -4.38 -0.69
CA ASP A 87 -10.65 -5.36 -1.64
C ASP A 87 -9.50 -5.91 -2.48
N CYS A 88 -9.47 -7.24 -2.59
CA CYS A 88 -8.46 -7.99 -3.33
C CYS A 88 -9.05 -9.30 -3.83
N ASP A 89 -8.70 -9.69 -5.05
CA ASP A 89 -8.96 -11.04 -5.53
C ASP A 89 -7.91 -11.48 -6.56
N GLN A 90 -7.84 -12.77 -6.79
CA GLN A 90 -6.99 -13.34 -7.83
C GLN A 90 -7.64 -13.10 -9.20
N LEU A 91 -6.85 -12.69 -10.20
CA LEU A 91 -7.31 -12.73 -11.58
C LEU A 91 -7.52 -14.17 -12.02
N ASP A 92 -8.61 -14.41 -12.76
CA ASP A 92 -8.92 -15.72 -13.30
C ASP A 92 -7.72 -16.32 -14.01
N TRP A 93 -7.46 -17.58 -13.66
CA TRP A 93 -6.26 -18.24 -14.06
C TRP A 93 -6.53 -19.20 -15.22
N THR A 94 -6.01 -18.84 -16.39
CA THR A 94 -6.09 -19.69 -17.60
C THR A 94 -4.72 -20.08 -18.13
N ALA A 95 -3.62 -19.64 -17.45
CA ALA A 95 -2.28 -19.90 -17.91
C ALA A 95 -1.91 -21.37 -17.78
N THR A 96 -1.51 -21.97 -18.87
CA THR A 96 -0.74 -23.20 -18.86
C THR A 96 0.67 -22.88 -18.37
N TYR A 97 1.16 -23.64 -17.39
CA TYR A 97 2.52 -23.50 -16.86
C TYR A 97 3.54 -23.33 -18.00
N GLY A 98 4.40 -22.30 -17.87
CA GLY A 98 5.44 -22.02 -18.86
C GLY A 98 5.00 -21.29 -20.14
N LYS A 99 3.72 -20.92 -20.27
CA LYS A 99 3.27 -20.07 -21.38
C LYS A 99 2.79 -18.72 -20.85
N PRO A 100 3.16 -17.58 -21.49
CA PRO A 100 2.68 -16.27 -21.10
C PRO A 100 1.14 -16.20 -21.16
N ASN A 101 0.51 -15.81 -20.07
CA ASN A 101 -0.91 -15.57 -20.05
C ASN A 101 -1.23 -14.17 -20.59
N HIS A 102 -1.40 -14.05 -21.88
CA HIS A 102 -1.61 -12.79 -22.54
C HIS A 102 -2.88 -12.06 -22.08
N GLN A 103 -3.98 -12.77 -21.87
CA GLN A 103 -5.26 -12.17 -21.48
C GLN A 103 -5.18 -11.60 -20.07
N ASN A 104 -4.70 -12.37 -19.10
CA ASN A 104 -4.54 -11.89 -17.74
C ASN A 104 -3.51 -10.79 -17.65
N HIS A 105 -2.45 -10.83 -18.44
CA HIS A 105 -1.47 -9.74 -18.47
C HIS A 105 -2.08 -8.45 -19.02
N GLN A 106 -2.87 -8.49 -20.08
CA GLN A 106 -3.57 -7.31 -20.60
C GLN A 106 -4.56 -6.77 -19.57
N ARG A 107 -5.35 -7.65 -18.94
CA ARG A 107 -6.27 -7.26 -17.88
C ARG A 107 -5.54 -6.66 -16.67
N ALA A 108 -4.41 -7.21 -16.29
CA ALA A 108 -3.55 -6.68 -15.24
C ALA A 108 -3.08 -5.26 -15.56
N LEU A 109 -2.62 -5.00 -16.79
CA LEU A 109 -2.22 -3.67 -17.23
C LEU A 109 -3.37 -2.67 -17.22
N GLU A 110 -4.56 -3.07 -17.64
CA GLU A 110 -5.76 -2.23 -17.58
C GLU A 110 -6.09 -1.83 -16.15
N LEU A 111 -6.06 -2.77 -15.21
CA LEU A 111 -6.31 -2.50 -13.79
C LEU A 111 -5.27 -1.55 -13.20
N LEU A 112 -3.98 -1.74 -13.49
CA LEU A 112 -2.93 -0.81 -13.08
C LEU A 112 -3.20 0.63 -13.55
N LYS A 113 -3.60 0.79 -14.81
CA LYS A 113 -3.95 2.10 -15.39
C LYS A 113 -5.20 2.72 -14.76
N GLN A 114 -6.09 1.89 -14.23
CA GLN A 114 -7.32 2.31 -13.54
C GLN A 114 -7.09 2.68 -12.06
N GLY A 115 -5.88 2.54 -11.54
CA GLY A 115 -5.55 2.89 -10.16
C GLY A 115 -5.50 1.72 -9.18
N TYR A 116 -5.53 0.48 -9.66
CA TYR A 116 -5.27 -0.70 -8.82
C TYR A 116 -3.76 -0.91 -8.61
N TYR A 117 -3.39 -1.54 -7.51
CA TYR A 117 -2.11 -2.24 -7.41
C TYR A 117 -2.29 -3.71 -7.80
N LEU A 118 -1.17 -4.36 -8.11
CA LEU A 118 -1.15 -5.80 -8.31
C LEU A 118 -0.09 -6.45 -7.45
N ILE A 119 -0.39 -7.63 -6.93
CA ILE A 119 0.62 -8.55 -6.43
C ILE A 119 0.82 -9.60 -7.52
N ALA A 120 2.05 -9.76 -7.99
CA ALA A 120 2.40 -10.72 -9.03
C ALA A 120 3.24 -11.86 -8.46
N LEU A 121 2.90 -13.10 -8.78
CA LEU A 121 3.77 -14.24 -8.57
C LEU A 121 4.65 -14.43 -9.79
N MET A 122 5.96 -14.28 -9.60
CA MET A 122 6.96 -14.49 -10.64
C MET A 122 7.41 -15.94 -10.67
N ASN A 123 7.56 -16.50 -11.86
CA ASN A 123 8.19 -17.77 -12.13
C ASN A 123 9.74 -17.62 -12.16
N LYS A 124 10.43 -18.76 -12.33
CA LYS A 124 11.88 -18.79 -12.53
C LYS A 124 12.30 -17.83 -13.66
N GLY A 125 13.24 -16.94 -13.34
CA GLY A 125 13.75 -15.93 -14.25
C GLY A 125 14.51 -14.82 -13.54
N ALA A 126 14.33 -13.59 -13.93
CA ALA A 126 15.07 -12.43 -13.43
C ALA A 126 14.82 -12.14 -11.93
N TRP A 127 13.60 -12.47 -11.43
CA TRP A 127 13.21 -12.19 -10.04
C TRP A 127 13.47 -13.33 -9.06
N THR A 128 13.55 -14.56 -9.56
CA THR A 128 13.65 -15.74 -8.68
C THR A 128 14.14 -16.97 -9.44
N SER A 129 14.71 -17.91 -8.71
CA SER A 129 15.03 -19.25 -9.22
C SER A 129 13.86 -20.26 -9.08
N SER A 130 12.79 -19.89 -8.35
CA SER A 130 11.66 -20.78 -8.07
C SER A 130 10.31 -20.08 -8.21
N GLY A 131 9.90 -19.33 -7.19
CA GLY A 131 8.69 -18.51 -7.14
C GLY A 131 8.92 -17.32 -6.23
N HIS A 132 8.35 -16.14 -6.57
CA HIS A 132 8.55 -14.92 -5.80
C HIS A 132 7.39 -13.95 -6.01
N PHE A 133 6.89 -13.37 -4.93
CA PHE A 133 5.88 -12.33 -5.00
C PHE A 133 6.53 -10.95 -5.07
N VAL A 134 5.98 -10.09 -5.94
CA VAL A 134 6.35 -8.68 -6.06
C VAL A 134 5.10 -7.80 -6.09
N LEU A 135 5.21 -6.57 -5.57
CA LEU A 135 4.15 -5.57 -5.67
C LEU A 135 4.37 -4.72 -6.92
N VAL A 136 3.32 -4.57 -7.73
CA VAL A 136 3.36 -3.86 -9.02
C VAL A 136 2.43 -2.67 -8.99
N TRP A 137 2.88 -1.55 -9.54
CA TRP A 137 2.14 -0.31 -9.63
C TRP A 137 2.46 0.42 -10.95
N TRP A 138 1.71 1.48 -11.28
CA TRP A 138 1.80 2.17 -12.56
C TRP A 138 2.20 3.62 -12.37
N ALA A 139 3.30 4.04 -12.97
CA ALA A 139 3.72 5.42 -13.03
C ALA A 139 4.51 5.72 -14.32
N ASP A 140 4.48 6.95 -14.79
CA ASP A 140 5.22 7.43 -15.95
C ASP A 140 5.01 6.58 -17.21
N GLY A 141 3.77 6.10 -17.41
CA GLY A 141 3.41 5.28 -18.56
C GLY A 141 3.92 3.85 -18.53
N LYS A 142 4.45 3.35 -17.41
CA LYS A 142 5.04 2.02 -17.31
C LYS A 142 4.84 1.33 -15.96
N ILE A 143 5.08 0.03 -15.96
CA ILE A 143 5.11 -0.81 -14.75
C ILE A 143 6.29 -0.37 -13.87
N ARG A 144 6.03 -0.28 -12.57
CA ARG A 144 7.01 -0.14 -11.50
C ARG A 144 6.83 -1.30 -10.53
N ILE A 145 7.91 -1.75 -9.93
CA ILE A 145 7.92 -2.93 -9.06
C ILE A 145 8.57 -2.58 -7.72
N ASN A 146 7.88 -2.90 -6.62
CA ASN A 146 8.50 -3.02 -5.31
C ASN A 146 8.80 -4.50 -5.07
N ASP A 147 10.08 -4.86 -5.13
CA ASP A 147 10.53 -6.23 -4.95
C ASP A 147 10.94 -6.46 -3.48
N PRO A 148 10.27 -7.36 -2.76
CA PRO A 148 10.63 -7.68 -1.38
C PRO A 148 12.07 -8.16 -1.16
N ALA A 149 12.71 -8.67 -2.19
CA ALA A 149 14.05 -9.24 -2.08
C ALA A 149 15.17 -8.33 -2.62
N SER A 150 14.84 -7.22 -3.31
CA SER A 150 15.87 -6.44 -3.99
C SER A 150 15.44 -5.02 -4.35
N THR A 151 16.39 -4.09 -4.27
CA THR A 151 16.25 -2.71 -4.77
C THR A 151 17.02 -2.49 -6.08
N LYS A 152 17.60 -3.55 -6.67
CA LYS A 152 18.38 -3.43 -7.92
C LYS A 152 17.48 -2.93 -9.05
N ASP A 153 17.99 -1.98 -9.84
CA ASP A 153 17.26 -1.34 -10.93
C ASP A 153 16.67 -2.35 -11.92
N ALA A 154 17.41 -3.34 -12.33
CA ALA A 154 16.95 -4.40 -13.22
C ALA A 154 15.74 -5.19 -12.70
N ARG A 155 15.46 -5.15 -11.38
CA ARG A 155 14.32 -5.83 -10.77
C ARG A 155 13.14 -4.88 -10.49
N VAL A 156 13.42 -3.62 -10.14
CA VAL A 156 12.36 -2.63 -9.82
C VAL A 156 11.87 -1.87 -11.07
N ASN A 157 12.72 -1.75 -12.09
CA ASN A 157 12.40 -1.21 -13.41
C ASN A 157 12.66 -2.25 -14.50
N GLY A 158 12.41 -3.52 -14.20
CA GLY A 158 12.72 -4.64 -15.08
C GLY A 158 12.08 -4.55 -16.47
N ASP A 159 12.65 -5.25 -17.42
CA ASP A 159 12.18 -5.30 -18.78
C ASP A 159 10.69 -5.74 -18.84
N PRO A 160 9.82 -5.01 -19.55
CA PRO A 160 8.39 -5.35 -19.62
C PRO A 160 8.11 -6.71 -20.26
N TYR A 161 8.96 -7.15 -21.19
CA TYR A 161 8.83 -8.45 -21.82
C TYR A 161 9.18 -9.57 -20.83
N ASP A 162 10.29 -9.43 -20.09
CA ASP A 162 10.66 -10.38 -19.05
C ASP A 162 9.59 -10.47 -17.96
N PHE A 163 9.09 -9.33 -17.50
CA PHE A 163 8.00 -9.31 -16.53
C PHE A 163 6.78 -10.09 -17.04
N ARG A 164 6.32 -9.78 -18.25
CA ARG A 164 5.17 -10.44 -18.89
C ARG A 164 5.39 -11.95 -19.05
N SER A 165 6.58 -12.36 -19.52
CA SER A 165 6.89 -13.77 -19.79
C SER A 165 7.07 -14.59 -18.51
N GLN A 166 7.45 -13.95 -17.39
CA GLN A 166 7.76 -14.61 -16.12
C GLN A 166 6.65 -14.49 -15.09
N ALA A 167 5.71 -13.56 -15.22
CA ALA A 167 4.56 -13.45 -14.33
C ALA A 167 3.60 -14.64 -14.51
N LYS A 168 3.35 -15.36 -13.40
CA LYS A 168 2.52 -16.57 -13.38
C LYS A 168 1.08 -16.27 -13.01
N TYR A 169 0.86 -15.50 -11.94
CA TYR A 169 -0.44 -15.13 -11.41
C TYR A 169 -0.45 -13.69 -10.97
N TYR A 170 -1.66 -13.10 -10.94
CA TYR A 170 -1.89 -11.75 -10.44
C TYR A 170 -3.02 -11.76 -9.42
N TRP A 171 -2.88 -10.95 -8.40
CA TRP A 171 -3.93 -10.52 -7.49
C TRP A 171 -4.10 -9.02 -7.67
N TRP A 172 -5.29 -8.57 -7.99
CA TRP A 172 -5.59 -7.16 -8.00
C TRP A 172 -5.92 -6.69 -6.58
N VAL A 173 -5.55 -5.48 -6.28
CA VAL A 173 -5.81 -4.79 -5.02
C VAL A 173 -6.47 -3.46 -5.34
N ASP A 174 -7.67 -3.21 -4.83
CA ASP A 174 -8.36 -1.96 -5.09
C ASP A 174 -7.75 -0.81 -4.28
N ALA A 175 -6.92 -0.04 -4.95
CA ALA A 175 -6.29 1.16 -4.41
C ALA A 175 -6.85 2.44 -5.04
N ARG A 176 -7.95 2.36 -5.78
CA ARG A 176 -8.51 3.48 -6.55
C ARG A 176 -8.87 4.65 -5.67
N LYS A 177 -9.51 4.41 -4.52
CA LYS A 177 -9.84 5.46 -3.57
C LYS A 177 -8.56 6.18 -3.12
N TYR A 178 -7.57 5.45 -2.66
CA TYR A 178 -6.28 5.99 -2.23
C TYR A 178 -5.55 6.74 -3.36
N ASN A 179 -5.53 6.18 -4.58
CA ASN A 179 -4.82 6.77 -5.71
C ASN A 179 -5.54 7.99 -6.32
N ASN A 180 -6.87 8.09 -6.15
CA ASN A 180 -7.69 9.18 -6.66
C ASN A 180 -8.00 10.24 -5.59
N GLU A 181 -7.75 9.97 -4.32
CA GLU A 181 -7.68 11.04 -3.33
C GLU A 181 -6.56 11.97 -3.80
N GLU A 182 -6.92 13.19 -4.15
CA GLU A 182 -5.91 14.24 -4.38
C GLU A 182 -5.01 14.21 -3.15
N ASP A 183 -3.70 14.26 -3.34
CA ASP A 183 -2.80 14.52 -2.24
C ASP A 183 -3.32 15.81 -1.64
N ASP A 184 -3.95 15.69 -0.47
CA ASP A 184 -4.36 16.83 0.32
C ASP A 184 -3.09 17.47 0.92
N ASP A 185 -2.07 17.59 0.07
CA ASP A 185 -1.01 18.55 0.28
C ASP A 185 -1.74 19.88 0.27
N MET A 186 -1.90 20.39 1.49
CA MET A 186 -2.56 21.66 1.73
C MET A 186 -1.79 22.70 0.92
N THR A 187 -2.23 22.91 -0.32
CA THR A 187 -1.62 23.93 -1.17
C THR A 187 -1.63 25.22 -0.38
N GLN A 188 -0.63 26.05 -0.57
CA GLN A 188 -0.56 27.36 0.12
C GLN A 188 -1.87 28.14 -0.07
N ASP A 189 -2.55 27.95 -1.19
CA ASP A 189 -3.83 28.61 -1.47
C ASP A 189 -4.97 28.02 -0.62
N LYS A 190 -5.04 26.71 -0.47
CA LYS A 190 -6.03 26.02 0.36
C LYS A 190 -5.81 26.35 1.86
N PHE A 191 -4.55 26.40 2.28
CA PHE A 191 -4.17 26.86 3.63
C PHE A 191 -4.59 28.32 3.83
N ASN A 192 -4.29 29.20 2.88
CA ASN A 192 -4.63 30.62 2.96
C ASN A 192 -6.15 30.84 3.03
N GLU A 193 -6.93 30.05 2.28
CA GLU A 193 -8.39 30.11 2.28
C GLU A 193 -8.98 29.62 3.61
N MET A 194 -8.49 28.48 4.12
CA MET A 194 -8.88 27.97 5.46
C MET A 194 -8.49 28.94 6.56
N PHE A 195 -7.27 29.48 6.51
CA PHE A 195 -6.79 30.45 7.48
C PHE A 195 -7.62 31.75 7.45
N LYS A 196 -7.95 32.25 6.26
CA LYS A 196 -8.79 33.43 6.08
C LYS A 196 -10.20 33.19 6.66
N THR A 197 -10.76 32.01 6.44
CA THR A 197 -12.07 31.62 6.98
C THR A 197 -12.03 31.53 8.50
N ALA A 198 -11.04 30.84 9.06
CA ALA A 198 -10.86 30.71 10.52
C ALA A 198 -10.64 32.06 11.21
N MET A 199 -9.81 32.93 10.61
CA MET A 199 -9.56 34.28 11.12
C MET A 199 -10.79 35.18 10.99
N GLY A 200 -11.61 34.98 9.96
CA GLY A 200 -12.89 35.67 9.81
C GLY A 200 -13.87 35.30 10.94
N ALA A 201 -14.02 34.00 11.23
CA ALA A 201 -14.84 33.50 12.33
C ALA A 201 -14.35 33.99 13.69
N TYR A 202 -13.05 33.92 13.96
CA TYR A 202 -12.44 34.42 15.18
C TYR A 202 -12.64 35.93 15.38
N ARG A 203 -12.51 36.74 14.34
CA ARG A 203 -12.78 38.18 14.40
C ARG A 203 -14.26 38.49 14.65
N GLN A 204 -15.16 37.64 14.13
CA GLN A 204 -16.59 37.78 14.40
C GLN A 204 -16.89 37.44 15.87
N GLU A 205 -16.34 36.35 16.37
CA GLU A 205 -16.46 35.96 17.78
C GLU A 205 -15.96 37.03 18.74
N LEU A 206 -14.80 37.66 18.42
CA LEU A 206 -14.30 38.78 19.20
C LEU A 206 -15.24 39.98 19.18
N ARG A 207 -15.84 40.33 18.02
CA ARG A 207 -16.83 41.41 17.93
C ARG A 207 -18.10 41.10 18.72
N ASP A 208 -18.56 39.87 18.67
CA ASP A 208 -19.75 39.43 19.40
C ASP A 208 -19.51 39.42 20.90
N ASN A 209 -18.32 39.06 21.33
CA ASN A 209 -17.89 39.14 22.73
C ASN A 209 -17.63 40.58 23.19
N ASP A 210 -17.12 41.45 22.31
CA ASP A 210 -16.91 42.88 22.66
C ASP A 210 -18.21 43.68 22.68
N SER A 211 -19.29 43.19 22.07
CA SER A 211 -20.64 43.72 22.17
C SER A 211 -21.44 43.20 23.40
N GLY A 212 -20.84 42.32 24.19
CA GLY A 212 -21.44 41.71 25.36
C GLY A 212 -21.67 42.70 26.53
N GLU A 213 -22.46 42.30 27.55
CA GLU A 213 -22.81 43.13 28.71
C GLU A 213 -21.61 43.71 29.45
N TRP A 214 -20.45 43.07 29.37
CA TRP A 214 -19.23 43.50 30.04
C TRP A 214 -18.64 44.79 29.38
N SER A 215 -18.63 44.82 28.06
CA SER A 215 -18.14 46.00 27.32
C SER A 215 -19.11 47.19 27.43
N LYS A 216 -20.41 46.93 27.52
CA LYS A 216 -21.43 47.95 27.81
C LYS A 216 -21.21 48.59 29.18
N LYS A 217 -21.04 47.78 30.25
CA LYS A 217 -20.77 48.27 31.60
C LYS A 217 -19.46 49.06 31.70
N ALA A 218 -18.41 48.61 30.99
CA ALA A 218 -17.15 49.32 30.95
C ALA A 218 -17.26 50.70 30.30
N ARG A 219 -18.07 50.82 29.23
CA ARG A 219 -18.33 52.14 28.59
C ARG A 219 -19.18 53.04 29.44
N GLU A 220 -20.21 52.52 30.11
CA GLU A 220 -21.07 53.27 31.03
C GLU A 220 -20.21 53.81 32.21
N TYR A 221 -19.26 53.04 32.72
CA TYR A 221 -18.36 53.49 33.82
C TYR A 221 -17.41 54.58 33.36
N ALA A 222 -16.89 54.49 32.12
CA ALA A 222 -15.98 55.48 31.54
C ALA A 222 -16.64 56.83 31.19
N VAL A 223 -17.98 56.86 31.05
CA VAL A 223 -18.74 58.09 30.72
C VAL A 223 -19.29 58.74 31.98
N SER A 224 -19.33 58.04 33.14
CA SER A 224 -19.82 58.53 34.40
C SER A 224 -18.72 59.02 35.35
N SER A 225 -17.45 58.97 34.92
CA SER A 225 -16.29 59.49 35.66
C SER A 225 -15.74 60.75 34.99
#